data_22a76eeef813ebc694fef6b70a0c53df
#
_entry.id   22a76eeef813ebc694fef6b70a0c53df
#
_cell.length_a   1.000
_cell.length_b   1.000
_cell.length_c   1.000
_cell.angle_alpha   90.00
_cell.angle_beta   90.00
_cell.angle_gamma   90.00
#
_symmetry.space_group_name_H-M   'P 1'
#
loop_
_entity.id
_entity.type
_entity.pdbx_description
1 polymer ?
#
loop_
_entity_poly.entity_id
_entity_poly.type
_entity_poly.pdbx_seq_one_letter_code
_entity_poly.pdbx_strand_id
1 'polypeptide(L)'
;LCNFALHNYFNLDNSLTLTDHFLRVFAATYLPTDLSGIPLGYEANVCNTGYDYRQIKPVKHQAIQAPLDHNFCISKAPGKMRALADLQSCSSGLHMQVLSTEAGLQVYDAAHVCVAAEKSLHGRSYSALSGLALEPQGWPNAVNQSEFPNPILHPSKVYFQHTRYKFDTKLDEPSAI
;
A
#
# COMPACT_ATOMS: atom_id res chain seq x y z
N LEU A 1 20.35 7.61 -7.28
CA LEU A 1 18.99 7.07 -7.09
C LEU A 1 18.40 7.61 -5.81
N CYS A 2 17.12 7.94 -5.81
CA CYS A 2 16.43 8.41 -4.62
C CYS A 2 14.98 7.86 -4.63
N ASN A 3 14.65 7.06 -3.62
CA ASN A 3 13.29 6.55 -3.39
C ASN A 3 13.18 6.20 -1.90
N PHE A 4 12.29 6.88 -1.18
CA PHE A 4 12.08 6.67 0.25
C PHE A 4 10.65 6.19 0.49
N ALA A 5 10.48 5.25 1.41
CA ALA A 5 9.19 4.81 1.90
C ALA A 5 9.20 4.70 3.43
N LEU A 6 8.04 4.90 4.04
CA LEU A 6 7.80 4.60 5.44
C LEU A 6 7.09 3.25 5.51
N HIS A 7 7.75 2.25 6.11
CA HIS A 7 7.23 0.88 6.18
C HIS A 7 6.45 0.62 7.47
N ASN A 8 5.50 1.50 7.76
CA ASN A 8 4.63 1.36 8.91
C ASN A 8 3.54 0.30 8.64
N TYR A 9 3.30 -0.58 9.62
CA TYR A 9 2.19 -1.51 9.57
C TYR A 9 1.00 -0.93 10.34
N PHE A 10 -0.17 -0.89 9.69
CA PHE A 10 -1.40 -0.39 10.27
C PHE A 10 -2.36 -1.52 10.59
N ASN A 11 -2.86 -1.52 11.82
CA ASN A 11 -4.01 -2.28 12.29
C ASN A 11 -4.86 -1.30 13.10
N LEU A 12 -6.10 -1.10 12.69
CA LEU A 12 -6.94 -0.01 13.20
C LEU A 12 -7.85 -0.42 14.37
N ASP A 13 -7.82 -1.66 14.83
CA ASP A 13 -8.80 -2.14 15.83
C ASP A 13 -8.23 -3.02 16.95
N ASN A 14 -6.93 -3.10 17.09
CA ASN A 14 -6.28 -3.93 18.11
C ASN A 14 -6.56 -5.45 18.01
N SER A 15 -7.17 -5.93 16.92
CA SER A 15 -7.32 -7.37 16.64
C SER A 15 -5.96 -8.02 16.32
N LEU A 16 -5.90 -9.34 16.31
CA LEU A 16 -4.67 -10.07 15.94
C LEU A 16 -4.42 -10.03 14.43
N THR A 17 -5.47 -9.82 13.64
CA THR A 17 -5.41 -9.84 12.18
C THR A 17 -6.34 -8.79 11.57
N LEU A 18 -6.18 -8.51 10.28
CA LEU A 18 -6.97 -7.53 9.52
C LEU A 18 -8.35 -8.07 9.08
N THR A 19 -8.96 -9.03 9.79
CA THR A 19 -10.20 -9.69 9.36
C THR A 19 -11.35 -8.72 9.11
N ASP A 20 -11.48 -7.69 9.95
CA ASP A 20 -12.53 -6.67 9.87
C ASP A 20 -12.08 -5.37 9.19
N HIS A 21 -10.94 -5.43 8.49
CA HIS A 21 -10.42 -4.28 7.76
C HIS A 21 -10.82 -4.34 6.29
N PHE A 22 -11.09 -3.15 5.74
CA PHE A 22 -11.45 -2.93 4.35
C PHE A 22 -10.50 -1.94 3.72
N LEU A 23 -10.06 -2.23 2.51
CA LEU A 23 -9.10 -1.44 1.74
C LEU A 23 -9.72 -0.95 0.44
N ARG A 24 -9.43 0.30 0.10
CA ARG A 24 -9.57 0.87 -1.24
C ARG A 24 -8.23 1.41 -1.70
N VAL A 25 -7.87 1.19 -2.97
CA VAL A 25 -6.68 1.76 -3.60
C VAL A 25 -7.09 2.53 -4.86
N PHE A 26 -6.64 3.78 -4.97
CA PHE A 26 -7.00 4.66 -6.09
C PHE A 26 -6.08 4.44 -7.29
N ALA A 27 -5.96 3.19 -7.74
CA ALA A 27 -5.15 2.79 -8.89
C ALA A 27 -5.92 1.85 -9.82
N ALA A 28 -5.74 2.03 -11.11
CA ALA A 28 -6.29 1.14 -12.15
C ALA A 28 -5.28 0.07 -12.59
N THR A 29 -4.00 0.24 -12.25
CA THR A 29 -2.91 -0.66 -12.64
C THR A 29 -1.98 -0.94 -11.45
N TYR A 30 -1.23 -2.02 -11.55
CA TYR A 30 -0.20 -2.41 -10.60
C TYR A 30 1.02 -2.95 -11.35
N LEU A 31 2.14 -3.12 -10.67
CA LEU A 31 3.34 -3.75 -11.23
C LEU A 31 3.34 -5.24 -10.88
N PRO A 32 3.13 -6.14 -11.86
CA PRO A 32 3.31 -7.57 -11.63
C PRO A 32 4.79 -7.88 -11.41
N THR A 33 5.06 -8.89 -10.56
CA THR A 33 6.41 -9.28 -10.17
C THR A 33 6.73 -10.71 -10.62
N ASP A 34 8.01 -11.02 -10.70
CA ASP A 34 8.50 -12.39 -10.80
C ASP A 34 8.46 -13.10 -9.43
N LEU A 35 8.95 -14.34 -9.38
CA LEU A 35 9.00 -15.15 -8.15
C LEU A 35 9.95 -14.57 -7.07
N SER A 36 10.82 -13.65 -7.44
CA SER A 36 11.73 -12.93 -6.53
C SER A 36 11.16 -11.59 -6.05
N GLY A 37 9.94 -11.24 -6.45
CA GLY A 37 9.30 -9.98 -6.11
C GLY A 37 9.76 -8.79 -6.95
N ILE A 38 10.51 -9.01 -8.04
CA ILE A 38 11.01 -7.93 -8.91
C ILE A 38 9.96 -7.61 -9.98
N PRO A 39 9.58 -6.32 -10.17
CA PRO A 39 8.65 -5.92 -11.22
C PRO A 39 9.09 -6.32 -12.62
N LEU A 40 8.16 -6.89 -13.40
CA LEU A 40 8.39 -7.39 -14.76
C LEU A 40 8.59 -6.29 -15.81
N GLY A 41 8.47 -5.00 -15.45
CA GLY A 41 8.75 -3.89 -16.35
C GLY A 41 7.54 -3.36 -17.11
N TYR A 42 6.33 -3.77 -16.76
CA TYR A 42 5.09 -3.24 -17.33
C TYR A 42 3.99 -3.09 -16.26
N GLU A 43 2.97 -2.28 -16.59
CA GLU A 43 1.76 -2.16 -15.77
C GLU A 43 0.73 -3.18 -16.21
N ALA A 44 0.12 -3.89 -15.25
CA ALA A 44 -1.03 -4.74 -15.49
C ALA A 44 -2.31 -4.08 -14.92
N ASN A 45 -3.44 -4.27 -15.63
CA ASN A 45 -4.74 -3.78 -15.16
C ASN A 45 -5.20 -4.60 -13.94
N VAL A 46 -5.74 -3.92 -12.92
CA VAL A 46 -6.29 -4.58 -11.73
C VAL A 46 -7.63 -5.28 -11.98
N CYS A 47 -8.34 -4.89 -13.05
CA CYS A 47 -9.69 -5.39 -13.37
C CYS A 47 -9.72 -6.91 -13.51
N ASN A 48 -10.69 -7.57 -12.86
CA ASN A 48 -10.85 -9.02 -12.83
C ASN A 48 -9.68 -9.79 -12.20
N THR A 49 -8.88 -9.11 -11.36
CA THR A 49 -7.81 -9.73 -10.57
C THR A 49 -8.11 -9.67 -9.07
N GLY A 50 -7.34 -10.41 -8.26
CA GLY A 50 -7.35 -10.26 -6.81
C GLY A 50 -6.92 -8.89 -6.31
N TYR A 51 -6.19 -8.14 -7.14
CA TYR A 51 -5.66 -6.80 -6.85
C TYR A 51 -6.65 -5.65 -7.17
N ASP A 52 -7.88 -5.94 -7.57
CA ASP A 52 -8.87 -4.88 -7.84
C ASP A 52 -9.44 -4.34 -6.52
N TYR A 53 -8.77 -3.32 -5.98
CA TYR A 53 -9.17 -2.55 -4.79
C TYR A 53 -9.75 -1.17 -5.16
N ARG A 54 -10.18 -0.94 -6.40
CA ARG A 54 -10.80 0.35 -6.81
C ARG A 54 -12.09 0.65 -6.07
N GLN A 55 -12.83 -0.38 -5.69
CA GLN A 55 -13.93 -0.31 -4.74
C GLN A 55 -13.46 -0.87 -3.39
N ILE A 56 -14.02 -0.32 -2.31
CA ILE A 56 -13.69 -0.79 -0.97
C ILE A 56 -14.08 -2.26 -0.79
N LYS A 57 -13.15 -3.08 -0.32
CA LYS A 57 -13.40 -4.50 -0.08
C LYS A 57 -12.53 -5.02 1.07
N PRO A 58 -12.90 -6.17 1.68
CA PRO A 58 -12.12 -6.75 2.77
C PRO A 58 -10.65 -6.98 2.38
N VAL A 59 -9.73 -6.67 3.31
CA VAL A 59 -8.34 -7.12 3.23
C VAL A 59 -8.34 -8.63 3.47
N LYS A 60 -8.26 -9.40 2.41
CA LYS A 60 -8.24 -10.86 2.51
C LYS A 60 -6.85 -11.36 2.16
N HIS A 61 -6.33 -12.24 3.00
CA HIS A 61 -5.27 -13.12 2.57
C HIS A 61 -5.86 -14.02 1.48
N GLN A 62 -5.51 -13.75 0.25
CA GLN A 62 -5.89 -14.62 -0.85
C GLN A 62 -4.93 -15.81 -0.84
N ALA A 63 -5.11 -16.71 0.14
CA ALA A 63 -4.29 -17.91 0.32
C ALA A 63 -4.20 -18.81 -0.92
N ILE A 64 -4.97 -18.51 -1.95
CA ILE A 64 -5.01 -19.26 -3.23
C ILE A 64 -4.32 -18.45 -4.37
N GLN A 65 -4.13 -17.14 -4.18
CA GLN A 65 -3.46 -16.28 -5.17
C GLN A 65 -2.42 -15.49 -4.41
N ALA A 66 -1.20 -15.56 -4.67
CA ALA A 66 -0.05 -14.90 -4.07
C ALA A 66 -0.32 -13.79 -2.99
N PRO A 67 0.53 -13.65 -1.95
CA PRO A 67 0.40 -12.57 -0.95
C PRO A 67 0.34 -11.21 -1.62
N LEU A 68 -0.33 -10.26 -0.98
CA LEU A 68 -0.37 -8.88 -1.43
C LEU A 68 0.97 -8.23 -1.07
N ASP A 69 1.83 -8.09 -2.06
CA ASP A 69 3.12 -7.40 -1.98
C ASP A 69 3.43 -6.75 -3.33
N HIS A 70 2.62 -5.73 -3.66
CA HIS A 70 2.65 -5.14 -5.00
C HIS A 70 2.61 -3.63 -4.96
N ASN A 71 3.33 -3.00 -5.89
CA ASN A 71 3.21 -1.57 -6.14
C ASN A 71 2.01 -1.27 -7.06
N PHE A 72 1.09 -0.47 -6.55
CA PHE A 72 -0.03 0.08 -7.29
C PHE A 72 0.40 1.39 -7.98
N CYS A 73 0.08 1.52 -9.26
CA CYS A 73 0.49 2.66 -10.09
C CYS A 73 -0.52 3.79 -9.95
N ILE A 74 -0.18 4.80 -9.14
CA ILE A 74 -1.07 5.94 -8.86
C ILE A 74 -0.96 7.00 -9.97
N SER A 75 0.26 7.20 -10.49
CA SER A 75 0.52 8.16 -11.56
C SER A 75 1.84 7.89 -12.26
N LYS A 76 2.04 8.53 -13.40
CA LYS A 76 3.31 8.50 -14.15
C LYS A 76 4.34 9.51 -13.65
N ALA A 77 3.98 10.37 -12.69
CA ALA A 77 4.91 11.36 -12.14
C ALA A 77 4.56 11.71 -10.70
N PRO A 78 5.57 11.88 -9.83
CA PRO A 78 5.39 12.43 -8.48
C PRO A 78 5.09 13.93 -8.52
N GLY A 79 4.82 14.51 -7.33
CA GLY A 79 4.77 15.96 -7.09
C GLY A 79 3.39 16.52 -6.75
N LYS A 80 2.29 15.94 -7.27
CA LYS A 80 0.94 16.38 -6.92
C LYS A 80 0.39 15.54 -5.76
N MET A 81 -0.03 16.21 -4.67
CA MET A 81 -0.73 15.56 -3.55
C MET A 81 -2.06 14.97 -4.04
N ARG A 82 -2.30 13.67 -3.74
CA ARG A 82 -3.53 12.95 -4.09
C ARG A 82 -3.81 11.85 -3.10
N ALA A 83 -5.05 11.38 -3.03
CA ALA A 83 -5.39 10.18 -2.27
C ALA A 83 -4.84 8.94 -2.99
N LEU A 84 -4.22 8.03 -2.21
CA LEU A 84 -3.66 6.78 -2.69
C LEU A 84 -4.47 5.59 -2.21
N ALA A 85 -4.90 5.62 -0.95
CA ALA A 85 -5.69 4.53 -0.35
C ALA A 85 -6.58 5.03 0.80
N ASP A 86 -7.64 4.28 1.05
CA ASP A 86 -8.42 4.31 2.28
C ASP A 86 -8.34 2.94 2.95
N LEU A 87 -8.10 2.92 4.26
CA LEU A 87 -8.18 1.73 5.11
C LEU A 87 -9.18 2.02 6.23
N GLN A 88 -10.10 1.09 6.48
CA GLN A 88 -11.07 1.22 7.56
C GLN A 88 -11.23 -0.09 8.31
N SER A 89 -11.56 0.00 9.60
CA SER A 89 -11.99 -1.14 10.41
C SER A 89 -13.45 -0.97 10.82
N CYS A 90 -14.24 -2.01 10.56
CA CYS A 90 -15.64 -2.06 11.01
C CYS A 90 -15.74 -2.23 12.53
N SER A 91 -14.78 -2.89 13.17
CA SER A 91 -14.79 -3.15 14.61
C SER A 91 -14.53 -1.90 15.44
N SER A 92 -13.60 -1.05 15.02
CA SER A 92 -13.27 0.20 15.76
C SER A 92 -14.01 1.44 15.24
N GLY A 93 -14.53 1.40 14.02
CA GLY A 93 -15.05 2.56 13.32
C GLY A 93 -13.96 3.54 12.85
N LEU A 94 -12.69 3.18 12.98
CA LEU A 94 -11.58 4.02 12.49
C LEU A 94 -11.44 3.91 10.98
N HIS A 95 -11.21 5.07 10.37
CA HIS A 95 -10.86 5.24 8.98
C HIS A 95 -9.53 5.96 8.87
N MET A 96 -8.67 5.50 7.98
CA MET A 96 -7.40 6.13 7.63
C MET A 96 -7.33 6.36 6.13
N GLN A 97 -7.10 7.61 5.72
CA GLN A 97 -6.79 7.96 4.34
C GLN A 97 -5.30 8.24 4.18
N VAL A 98 -4.69 7.63 3.19
CA VAL A 98 -3.31 7.88 2.78
C VAL A 98 -3.28 8.82 1.59
N LEU A 99 -2.62 9.97 1.77
CA LEU A 99 -2.38 10.94 0.71
C LEU A 99 -0.88 11.12 0.52
N SER A 100 -0.43 11.24 -0.73
CA SER A 100 0.99 11.49 -1.00
C SER A 100 1.23 12.22 -2.32
N THR A 101 2.44 12.75 -2.45
CA THR A 101 2.98 13.28 -3.70
C THR A 101 3.66 12.21 -4.55
N GLU A 102 3.77 10.98 -4.06
CA GLU A 102 4.44 9.87 -4.74
C GLU A 102 3.63 9.28 -5.91
N ALA A 103 4.35 8.61 -6.81
CA ALA A 103 3.80 8.04 -8.03
C ALA A 103 3.22 6.64 -7.84
N GLY A 104 3.61 5.93 -6.79
CA GLY A 104 3.20 4.57 -6.47
C GLY A 104 2.78 4.42 -5.02
N LEU A 105 2.12 3.30 -4.75
CA LEU A 105 1.79 2.82 -3.42
C LEU A 105 2.12 1.33 -3.34
N GLN A 106 3.14 0.95 -2.57
CA GLN A 106 3.33 -0.45 -2.18
C GLN A 106 2.29 -0.81 -1.14
N VAL A 107 1.64 -1.95 -1.33
CA VAL A 107 0.70 -2.54 -0.38
C VAL A 107 1.20 -3.92 -0.03
N TYR A 108 1.45 -4.16 1.28
CA TYR A 108 1.97 -5.42 1.77
C TYR A 108 1.18 -5.92 2.98
N ASP A 109 0.69 -7.16 2.90
CA ASP A 109 -0.21 -7.77 3.89
C ASP A 109 0.53 -8.50 5.04
N ALA A 110 1.82 -8.23 5.21
CA ALA A 110 2.66 -8.83 6.24
C ALA A 110 2.80 -10.38 6.11
N ALA A 111 2.63 -10.95 4.90
CA ALA A 111 2.61 -12.40 4.68
C ALA A 111 3.84 -13.14 5.24
N HIS A 112 5.00 -12.47 5.28
CA HIS A 112 6.26 -13.06 5.76
C HIS A 112 6.65 -12.57 7.15
N VAL A 113 5.80 -11.79 7.83
CA VAL A 113 6.07 -11.32 9.20
C VAL A 113 5.90 -12.47 10.18
N CYS A 114 6.92 -12.68 11.01
CA CYS A 114 6.93 -13.64 12.11
C CYS A 114 7.71 -13.04 13.28
N VAL A 115 7.01 -12.43 14.23
CA VAL A 115 7.61 -11.80 15.42
C VAL A 115 7.03 -12.44 16.66
N ALA A 116 7.89 -13.01 17.50
CA ALA A 116 7.48 -13.61 18.75
C ALA A 116 7.01 -12.55 19.76
N ALA A 117 6.11 -12.92 20.66
CA ALA A 117 5.46 -12.02 21.62
C ALA A 117 6.44 -11.20 22.47
N GLU A 118 7.53 -11.80 22.91
CA GLU A 118 8.56 -11.17 23.74
C GLU A 118 9.38 -10.11 22.99
N LYS A 119 9.31 -10.08 21.66
CA LYS A 119 9.98 -9.09 20.79
C LYS A 119 9.03 -8.03 20.25
N SER A 120 7.75 -8.10 20.59
CA SER A 120 6.71 -7.21 20.10
C SER A 120 6.43 -6.05 21.06
N LEU A 121 5.88 -4.96 20.56
CA LEU A 121 5.52 -3.78 21.38
C LEU A 121 4.37 -4.06 22.36
N HIS A 122 3.50 -5.04 22.07
CA HIS A 122 2.28 -5.28 22.83
C HIS A 122 2.26 -6.63 23.53
N GLY A 123 3.41 -7.34 23.60
CA GLY A 123 3.51 -8.65 24.25
C GLY A 123 2.69 -9.75 23.56
N ARG A 124 2.38 -9.59 22.27
CA ARG A 124 1.70 -10.59 21.44
C ARG A 124 2.45 -10.82 20.14
N SER A 125 2.43 -12.05 19.62
CA SER A 125 3.10 -12.36 18.35
C SER A 125 2.45 -11.63 17.17
N TYR A 126 3.27 -11.25 16.19
CA TYR A 126 2.80 -10.78 14.90
C TYR A 126 3.09 -11.84 13.83
N SER A 127 2.12 -12.06 12.95
CA SER A 127 2.17 -12.99 11.83
C SER A 127 1.55 -12.36 10.59
N ALA A 128 1.38 -13.13 9.53
CA ALA A 128 0.65 -12.71 8.34
C ALA A 128 -0.68 -12.02 8.72
N LEU A 129 -1.01 -10.93 8.03
CA LEU A 129 -2.21 -10.11 8.27
C LEU A 129 -2.30 -9.46 9.66
N SER A 130 -1.25 -9.42 10.48
CA SER A 130 -1.28 -8.66 11.74
C SER A 130 -1.32 -7.15 11.54
N GLY A 131 -0.96 -6.67 10.35
CA GLY A 131 -1.02 -5.28 9.93
C GLY A 131 -0.79 -5.15 8.43
N LEU A 132 -1.24 -4.04 7.86
CA LEU A 132 -1.07 -3.71 6.45
C LEU A 132 -0.03 -2.60 6.30
N ALA A 133 1.01 -2.82 5.50
CA ALA A 133 1.91 -1.74 5.10
C ALA A 133 1.33 -1.02 3.88
N LEU A 134 1.30 0.32 3.98
CA LEU A 134 0.87 1.24 2.93
C LEU A 134 1.98 2.27 2.74
N GLU A 135 2.76 2.09 1.66
CA GLU A 135 4.04 2.76 1.46
C GLU A 135 4.01 3.62 0.19
N PRO A 136 3.67 4.90 0.29
CA PRO A 136 3.83 5.83 -0.81
C PRO A 136 5.31 5.94 -1.21
N GLN A 137 5.61 5.67 -2.49
CA GLN A 137 6.97 5.62 -3.01
C GLN A 137 7.01 5.79 -4.53
N GLY A 138 8.21 5.95 -5.09
CA GLY A 138 8.45 5.75 -6.52
C GLY A 138 8.29 4.29 -6.91
N TRP A 139 8.06 4.01 -8.19
CA TRP A 139 7.89 2.64 -8.67
C TRP A 139 9.17 1.82 -8.48
N PRO A 140 9.11 0.64 -7.85
CA PRO A 140 10.28 -0.20 -7.67
C PRO A 140 10.84 -0.68 -9.01
N ASN A 141 12.15 -0.93 -9.04
CA ASN A 141 12.92 -1.30 -10.25
C ASN A 141 12.93 -0.26 -11.38
N ALA A 142 12.49 0.98 -11.11
CA ALA A 142 12.36 2.02 -12.14
C ALA A 142 13.70 2.39 -12.81
N VAL A 143 14.82 2.23 -12.12
CA VAL A 143 16.15 2.49 -12.70
C VAL A 143 16.47 1.60 -13.91
N ASN A 144 15.86 0.42 -13.99
CA ASN A 144 16.08 -0.56 -15.06
C ASN A 144 14.94 -0.54 -16.11
N GLN A 145 13.95 0.38 -15.98
CA GLN A 145 12.76 0.40 -16.81
C GLN A 145 12.55 1.81 -17.37
N SER A 146 12.78 2.00 -18.67
CA SER A 146 12.69 3.31 -19.34
C SER A 146 11.28 3.92 -19.32
N GLU A 147 10.24 3.08 -19.26
CA GLU A 147 8.84 3.49 -19.26
C GLU A 147 8.32 3.86 -17.86
N PHE A 148 9.10 3.58 -16.80
CA PHE A 148 8.73 3.91 -15.44
C PHE A 148 9.16 5.34 -15.07
N PRO A 149 8.51 5.97 -14.07
CA PRO A 149 8.95 7.26 -13.55
C PRO A 149 10.43 7.25 -13.17
N ASN A 150 11.20 8.20 -13.69
CA ASN A 150 12.66 8.23 -13.51
C ASN A 150 13.05 8.45 -12.04
N PRO A 151 13.81 7.53 -11.40
CA PRO A 151 14.21 7.63 -10.01
C PRO A 151 15.55 8.36 -9.81
N ILE A 152 16.13 8.95 -10.87
CA ILE A 152 17.45 9.56 -10.80
C ILE A 152 17.33 10.98 -10.26
N LEU A 153 17.99 11.22 -9.13
CA LEU A 153 18.17 12.55 -8.56
C LEU A 153 19.52 13.12 -9.04
N HIS A 154 19.45 14.22 -9.78
CA HIS A 154 20.64 14.97 -10.22
C HIS A 154 21.11 15.94 -9.14
N PRO A 155 22.44 16.29 -9.07
CA PRO A 155 22.99 17.18 -8.06
C PRO A 155 22.34 18.56 -7.96
N SER A 156 21.75 19.06 -9.06
CA SER A 156 21.06 20.36 -9.12
C SER A 156 19.58 20.29 -8.73
N LYS A 157 19.07 19.12 -8.36
CA LYS A 157 17.66 18.91 -8.02
C LYS A 157 17.50 18.53 -6.56
N VAL A 158 16.33 18.85 -6.00
CA VAL A 158 15.94 18.45 -4.65
C VAL A 158 14.87 17.37 -4.78
N TYR A 159 15.07 16.25 -4.07
CA TYR A 159 13.99 15.28 -3.87
C TYR A 159 13.03 15.85 -2.81
N PHE A 160 11.76 15.76 -3.10
CA PHE A 160 10.70 16.18 -2.20
C PHE A 160 9.57 15.16 -2.19
N GLN A 161 9.25 14.65 -1.00
CA GLN A 161 8.12 13.76 -0.76
C GLN A 161 7.27 14.32 0.39
N HIS A 162 5.98 14.31 0.21
CA HIS A 162 5.04 14.63 1.28
C HIS A 162 3.99 13.53 1.36
N THR A 163 3.91 12.86 2.50
CA THR A 163 2.90 11.84 2.81
C THR A 163 2.10 12.30 4.02
N ARG A 164 0.79 12.11 3.97
CA ARG A 164 -0.15 12.42 5.05
C ARG A 164 -1.04 11.21 5.31
N TYR A 165 -1.08 10.77 6.56
CA TYR A 165 -2.06 9.83 7.08
C TYR A 165 -3.12 10.64 7.83
N LYS A 166 -4.36 10.61 7.33
CA LYS A 166 -5.50 11.29 7.94
C LYS A 166 -6.38 10.23 8.60
N PHE A 167 -6.61 10.39 9.89
CA PHE A 167 -7.46 9.49 10.68
C PHE A 167 -8.75 10.21 11.06
N ASP A 168 -9.88 9.52 10.99
CA ASP A 168 -11.14 9.92 11.58
C ASP A 168 -11.99 8.72 12.00
N THR A 169 -13.10 8.99 12.70
CA THR A 169 -14.03 7.98 13.23
C THR A 169 -15.37 7.95 12.48
N LYS A 170 -15.53 8.81 11.47
CA LYS A 170 -16.73 8.80 10.63
C LYS A 170 -16.51 7.80 9.51
N LEU A 171 -17.28 6.73 9.53
CA LEU A 171 -17.62 6.03 8.29
C LEU A 171 -18.50 7.02 7.51
N ASP A 172 -17.91 7.90 6.72
CA ASP A 172 -18.66 8.61 5.70
C ASP A 172 -19.29 7.50 4.84
N GLU A 173 -20.63 7.47 4.80
CA GLU A 173 -21.33 6.60 3.87
C GLU A 173 -20.69 6.81 2.49
N PRO A 174 -20.45 5.73 1.73
CA PRO A 174 -19.93 5.88 0.39
C PRO A 174 -20.86 6.83 -0.33
N SER A 175 -20.35 8.04 -0.64
CA SER A 175 -21.09 9.00 -1.46
C SER A 175 -21.47 8.25 -2.73
N ALA A 176 -22.75 7.97 -2.86
CA ALA A 176 -23.35 7.42 -4.06
C ALA A 176 -23.02 8.42 -5.18
N ILE A 177 -22.17 8.02 -6.12
CA ILE A 177 -21.97 8.67 -7.42
C ILE A 177 -22.64 7.79 -8.46
#